data_2bbefbfb2831832ba025b73b4b3faba8
#
_entry.id   2bbefbfb2831832ba025b73b4b3faba8
#
_cell.length_a   1.000
_cell.length_b   1.000
_cell.length_c   1.000
_cell.angle_alpha   90.00
_cell.angle_beta   90.00
_cell.angle_gamma   90.00
#
_symmetry.space_group_name_H-M   'P 1'
#
loop_
_entity.id
_entity.type
_entity.pdbx_description
1 polymer ?
#
loop_
_entity_poly.entity_id
_entity_poly.type
_entity_poly.pdbx_seq_one_letter_code
_entity_poly.pdbx_strand_id
1 'polypeptide(L)'
;MTSEDSAYQLELFIRIMRLAYAREFQEIFEWVEELAGLGRERQKAFLAYAIRMIRENYLMNKEQVELVRMTADEAGFSKKFFPFINDRNVPGMVQELNEAIIHIEANAYARIVFLDFALKLVKLIR
;
A
#
# COMPACT_ATOMS: atom_id res chain seq x y z
N MET A 1 -5.64 -2.45 -17.57
CA MET A 1 -6.13 -2.75 -16.21
C MET A 1 -7.63 -2.53 -16.16
N THR A 2 -8.37 -3.49 -15.65
CA THR A 2 -9.82 -3.39 -15.56
C THR A 2 -10.24 -2.61 -14.30
N SER A 3 -11.51 -2.15 -14.27
CA SER A 3 -12.04 -1.50 -13.08
C SER A 3 -12.11 -2.47 -11.89
N GLU A 4 -12.29 -3.76 -12.16
CA GLU A 4 -12.27 -4.79 -11.11
C GLU A 4 -10.88 -4.91 -10.47
N ASP A 5 -9.81 -4.86 -11.28
CA ASP A 5 -8.44 -4.88 -10.77
C ASP A 5 -8.15 -3.65 -9.92
N SER A 6 -8.61 -2.48 -10.36
CA SER A 6 -8.43 -1.24 -9.60
C SER A 6 -9.17 -1.27 -8.28
N ALA A 7 -10.40 -1.79 -8.29
CA ALA A 7 -11.19 -1.92 -7.06
C ALA A 7 -10.53 -2.90 -6.08
N TYR A 8 -9.98 -3.99 -6.60
CA TYR A 8 -9.31 -4.98 -5.76
C TYR A 8 -8.02 -4.42 -5.17
N GLN A 9 -7.23 -3.69 -5.98
CA GLN A 9 -6.01 -3.04 -5.48
C GLN A 9 -6.32 -2.06 -4.36
N LEU A 10 -7.38 -1.27 -4.52
CA LEU A 10 -7.80 -0.35 -3.46
C LEU A 10 -8.21 -1.11 -2.20
N GLU A 11 -8.97 -2.19 -2.35
CA GLU A 11 -9.37 -3.01 -1.21
C GLU A 11 -8.16 -3.54 -0.45
N LEU A 12 -7.16 -4.07 -1.16
CA LEU A 12 -5.94 -4.58 -0.55
C LEU A 12 -5.19 -3.47 0.19
N PHE A 13 -5.11 -2.30 -0.43
CA PHE A 13 -4.45 -1.14 0.16
C PHE A 13 -5.14 -0.69 1.45
N ILE A 14 -6.46 -0.54 1.40
CA ILE A 14 -7.25 -0.13 2.56
C ILE A 14 -7.07 -1.13 3.71
N ARG A 15 -7.16 -2.42 3.39
CA ARG A 15 -7.02 -3.47 4.40
C ARG A 15 -5.69 -3.40 5.11
N ILE A 16 -4.59 -3.35 4.36
CA ILE A 16 -3.28 -3.37 5.03
C ILE A 16 -3.04 -2.11 5.85
N MET A 17 -3.51 -0.95 5.38
CA MET A 17 -3.36 0.29 6.16
C MET A 17 -4.11 0.21 7.48
N ARG A 18 -5.35 -0.29 7.45
CA ARG A 18 -6.16 -0.45 8.66
C ARG A 18 -5.59 -1.50 9.60
N LEU A 19 -5.18 -2.64 9.06
CA LEU A 19 -4.62 -3.73 9.86
C LEU A 19 -3.29 -3.33 10.51
N ALA A 20 -2.45 -2.65 9.76
CA ALA A 20 -1.16 -2.19 10.28
C ALA A 20 -1.35 -1.16 11.39
N TYR A 21 -2.25 -0.21 11.19
CA TYR A 21 -2.55 0.80 12.21
C TYR A 21 -3.10 0.17 13.50
N ALA A 22 -4.01 -0.79 13.34
CA ALA A 22 -4.64 -1.48 14.47
C ALA A 22 -3.78 -2.60 15.06
N ARG A 23 -2.67 -2.95 14.42
CA ARG A 23 -1.77 -4.05 14.84
C ARG A 23 -2.50 -5.40 14.91
N GLU A 24 -3.33 -5.65 13.92
CA GLU A 24 -4.10 -6.91 13.83
C GLU A 24 -3.25 -7.96 13.10
N PHE A 25 -2.31 -8.56 13.84
CA PHE A 25 -1.28 -9.41 13.23
C PHE A 25 -1.84 -10.67 12.57
N GLN A 26 -2.87 -11.28 13.15
CA GLN A 26 -3.46 -12.48 12.55
C GLN A 26 -4.01 -12.16 11.15
N GLU A 27 -4.74 -11.06 11.03
CA GLU A 27 -5.31 -10.64 9.76
C GLU A 27 -4.24 -10.15 8.79
N ILE A 28 -3.14 -9.58 9.32
CA ILE A 28 -1.98 -9.22 8.48
C ILE A 28 -1.40 -10.49 7.83
N PHE A 29 -1.26 -11.58 8.58
CA PHE A 29 -0.76 -12.83 8.02
C PHE A 29 -1.70 -13.37 6.92
N GLU A 30 -3.01 -13.24 7.10
CA GLU A 30 -3.98 -13.63 6.08
C GLU A 30 -3.85 -12.77 4.82
N TRP A 31 -3.66 -11.46 5.00
CA TRP A 31 -3.41 -10.54 3.89
C TRP A 31 -2.14 -10.94 3.13
N VAL A 32 -1.07 -11.26 3.84
CA VAL A 32 0.20 -11.71 3.23
C VAL A 32 -0.02 -12.98 2.39
N GLU A 33 -0.78 -13.95 2.91
CA GLU A 33 -1.09 -15.17 2.18
C GLU A 33 -1.84 -14.87 0.89
N GLU A 34 -2.78 -13.94 0.94
CA GLU A 34 -3.53 -13.53 -0.24
C GLU A 34 -2.61 -12.92 -1.29
N LEU A 35 -1.75 -11.99 -0.90
CA LEU A 35 -0.79 -11.36 -1.81
C LEU A 35 0.17 -12.39 -2.39
N ALA A 36 0.66 -13.31 -1.58
CA ALA A 36 1.59 -14.35 -2.03
C ALA A 36 0.98 -15.23 -3.12
N GLY A 37 -0.35 -15.38 -3.14
CA GLY A 37 -1.05 -16.19 -4.12
C GLY A 37 -1.37 -15.50 -5.44
N LEU A 38 -1.11 -14.20 -5.57
CA LEU A 38 -1.53 -13.45 -6.77
C LEU A 38 -0.67 -13.67 -8.01
N GLY A 39 0.56 -14.12 -7.83
CA GLY A 39 1.52 -14.19 -8.93
C GLY A 39 2.29 -12.88 -9.09
N ARG A 40 3.48 -12.99 -9.69
CA ARG A 40 4.46 -11.90 -9.72
C ARG A 40 3.94 -10.60 -10.35
N GLU A 41 3.24 -10.71 -11.48
CA GLU A 41 2.78 -9.50 -12.18
C GLU A 41 1.76 -8.72 -11.37
N ARG A 42 0.81 -9.41 -10.74
CA ARG A 42 -0.20 -8.74 -9.92
C ARG A 42 0.39 -8.23 -8.61
N GLN A 43 1.40 -8.91 -8.07
CA GLN A 43 2.12 -8.46 -6.88
C GLN A 43 2.83 -7.13 -7.17
N LYS A 44 3.54 -7.04 -8.30
CA LYS A 44 4.22 -5.80 -8.69
C LYS A 44 3.22 -4.68 -8.97
N ALA A 45 2.11 -5.01 -9.63
CA ALA A 45 1.07 -4.03 -9.92
C ALA A 45 0.48 -3.46 -8.63
N PHE A 46 0.24 -4.30 -7.64
CA PHE A 46 -0.23 -3.82 -6.34
C PHE A 46 0.77 -2.89 -5.66
N LEU A 47 2.05 -3.26 -5.67
CA LEU A 47 3.08 -2.45 -5.03
C LEU A 47 3.20 -1.08 -5.70
N ALA A 48 3.14 -1.03 -7.04
CA ALA A 48 3.14 0.23 -7.77
C ALA A 48 1.89 1.07 -7.44
N TYR A 49 0.75 0.41 -7.34
CA TYR A 49 -0.50 1.06 -6.94
C TYR A 49 -0.38 1.68 -5.55
N ALA A 50 0.20 0.94 -4.60
CA ALA A 50 0.37 1.43 -3.25
C ALA A 50 1.27 2.67 -3.19
N ILE A 51 2.36 2.69 -3.99
CA ILE A 51 3.23 3.86 -4.08
C ILE A 51 2.44 5.06 -4.57
N ARG A 52 1.63 4.89 -5.62
CA ARG A 52 0.80 5.98 -6.15
C ARG A 52 -0.16 6.51 -5.07
N MET A 53 -0.84 5.61 -4.36
CA MET A 53 -1.78 6.02 -3.32
C MET A 53 -1.10 6.79 -2.20
N ILE A 54 0.10 6.37 -1.81
CA ILE A 54 0.86 7.08 -0.78
C ILE A 54 1.22 8.48 -1.27
N ARG A 55 1.68 8.61 -2.52
CA ARG A 55 1.99 9.93 -3.11
C ARG A 55 0.77 10.83 -3.17
N GLU A 56 -0.39 10.29 -3.62
CA GLU A 56 -1.60 11.07 -3.71
C GLU A 56 -2.06 11.57 -2.34
N ASN A 57 -2.00 10.70 -1.33
CA ASN A 57 -2.36 11.09 0.03
C ASN A 57 -1.37 12.10 0.62
N TYR A 58 -0.09 11.98 0.27
CA TYR A 58 0.90 12.96 0.69
C TYR A 58 0.61 14.34 0.09
N LEU A 59 0.23 14.39 -1.19
CA LEU A 59 -0.17 15.65 -1.83
C LEU A 59 -1.37 16.27 -1.12
N MET A 60 -2.35 15.46 -0.74
CA MET A 60 -3.49 15.95 0.03
C MET A 60 -3.04 16.53 1.39
N ASN A 61 -2.11 15.87 2.05
CA ASN A 61 -1.58 16.33 3.33
C ASN A 61 -0.87 17.68 3.18
N LYS A 62 -0.23 17.91 2.03
CA LYS A 62 0.49 19.15 1.72
C LYS A 62 -0.40 20.21 1.06
N GLU A 63 -1.70 19.98 1.02
CA GLU A 63 -2.68 20.89 0.44
C GLU A 63 -2.47 21.15 -1.05
N GLN A 64 -1.86 20.19 -1.76
CA GLN A 64 -1.64 20.27 -3.21
C GLN A 64 -2.77 19.55 -3.95
N VAL A 65 -4.01 19.90 -3.62
CA VAL A 65 -5.21 19.20 -4.08
C VAL A 65 -5.35 19.19 -5.60
N GLU A 66 -4.91 20.24 -6.27
CA GLU A 66 -4.97 20.35 -7.73
C GLU A 66 -4.07 19.32 -8.43
N LEU A 67 -3.10 18.76 -7.74
CA LEU A 67 -2.20 17.73 -8.30
C LEU A 67 -2.70 16.32 -8.05
N VAL A 68 -3.71 16.16 -7.22
CA VAL A 68 -4.23 14.84 -6.83
C VAL A 68 -5.01 14.21 -7.97
N ARG A 69 -4.76 12.94 -8.25
CA ARG A 69 -5.45 12.16 -9.28
C ARG A 69 -5.97 10.87 -8.67
N MET A 70 -7.25 10.87 -8.32
CA MET A 70 -7.91 9.75 -7.68
C MET A 70 -9.26 9.48 -8.29
N THR A 71 -9.68 8.20 -8.28
CA THR A 71 -11.07 7.84 -8.56
C THR A 71 -11.94 8.29 -7.39
N ALA A 72 -13.27 8.27 -7.59
CA ALA A 72 -14.19 8.61 -6.52
C ALA A 72 -14.04 7.71 -5.30
N ASP A 73 -13.84 6.41 -5.51
CA ASP A 73 -13.67 5.46 -4.41
C ASP A 73 -12.36 5.70 -3.65
N GLU A 74 -11.29 5.99 -4.38
CA GLU A 74 -10.01 6.31 -3.77
C GLU A 74 -10.11 7.59 -2.94
N ALA A 75 -10.75 8.62 -3.49
CA ALA A 75 -10.94 9.88 -2.79
C ALA A 75 -11.80 9.71 -1.53
N GLY A 76 -12.82 8.86 -1.61
CA GLY A 76 -13.68 8.59 -0.47
C GLY A 76 -12.92 8.01 0.72
N PHE A 77 -12.03 7.07 0.48
CA PHE A 77 -11.17 6.52 1.52
C PHE A 77 -10.14 7.56 1.99
N SER A 78 -9.48 8.21 1.05
CA SER A 78 -8.35 9.11 1.36
C SER A 78 -8.77 10.34 2.14
N LYS A 79 -10.03 10.76 2.03
CA LYS A 79 -10.56 11.91 2.74
C LYS A 79 -10.27 11.87 4.24
N LYS A 80 -10.32 10.67 4.84
CA LYS A 80 -10.05 10.48 6.26
C LYS A 80 -8.67 9.91 6.52
N PHE A 81 -8.03 9.35 5.49
CA PHE A 81 -6.76 8.65 5.63
C PHE A 81 -5.54 9.55 5.42
N PHE A 82 -5.64 10.59 4.59
CA PHE A 82 -4.46 11.36 4.20
C PHE A 82 -3.67 11.94 5.38
N PRO A 83 -4.27 12.29 6.54
CA PRO A 83 -3.47 12.82 7.64
C PRO A 83 -2.45 11.82 8.21
N PHE A 84 -2.65 10.52 7.95
CA PHE A 84 -1.71 9.50 8.41
C PHE A 84 -0.47 9.40 7.52
N ILE A 85 -0.47 10.05 6.36
CA ILE A 85 0.64 10.02 5.40
C ILE A 85 1.33 11.40 5.47
N ASN A 86 2.56 11.43 5.94
CA ASN A 86 3.23 12.68 6.29
C ASN A 86 4.74 12.62 6.01
N ASP A 87 5.44 13.73 6.26
CA ASP A 87 6.88 13.86 6.01
C ASP A 87 7.71 12.80 6.74
N ARG A 88 7.24 12.34 7.90
CA ARG A 88 7.97 11.35 8.71
C ARG A 88 7.94 9.97 8.10
N ASN A 89 6.78 9.55 7.56
CA ASN A 89 6.63 8.16 7.14
C ASN A 89 6.69 7.91 5.64
N VAL A 90 6.45 8.93 4.80
CA VAL A 90 6.47 8.75 3.34
C VAL A 90 7.79 8.22 2.83
N PRO A 91 8.97 8.76 3.22
CA PRO A 91 10.23 8.22 2.69
C PRO A 91 10.40 6.73 3.00
N GLY A 92 10.10 6.32 4.22
CA GLY A 92 10.21 4.91 4.61
C GLY A 92 9.22 4.01 3.88
N MET A 93 7.97 4.46 3.75
CA MET A 93 6.95 3.69 3.05
C MET A 93 7.31 3.49 1.58
N VAL A 94 7.73 4.55 0.90
CA VAL A 94 8.11 4.47 -0.51
C VAL A 94 9.34 3.58 -0.68
N GLN A 95 10.33 3.72 0.21
CA GLN A 95 11.52 2.87 0.18
C GLN A 95 11.16 1.39 0.31
N GLU A 96 10.32 1.03 1.29
CA GLU A 96 9.92 -0.36 1.52
C GLU A 96 9.16 -0.92 0.32
N LEU A 97 8.29 -0.13 -0.28
CA LEU A 97 7.53 -0.56 -1.46
C LEU A 97 8.46 -0.77 -2.66
N ASN A 98 9.39 0.14 -2.89
CA ASN A 98 10.36 0.00 -3.99
C ASN A 98 11.26 -1.21 -3.78
N GLU A 99 11.73 -1.46 -2.57
CA GLU A 99 12.53 -2.64 -2.27
C GLU A 99 11.73 -3.92 -2.48
N ALA A 100 10.45 -3.92 -2.10
CA ALA A 100 9.59 -5.08 -2.32
C ALA A 100 9.46 -5.38 -3.82
N ILE A 101 9.28 -4.35 -4.66
CA ILE A 101 9.22 -4.52 -6.11
C ILE A 101 10.50 -5.18 -6.62
N ILE A 102 11.66 -4.67 -6.19
CA ILE A 102 12.97 -5.20 -6.61
C ILE A 102 13.08 -6.67 -6.24
N HIS A 103 12.69 -7.02 -5.00
CA HIS A 103 12.76 -8.41 -4.53
C HIS A 103 11.84 -9.34 -5.31
N ILE A 104 10.60 -8.90 -5.61
CA ILE A 104 9.66 -9.69 -6.40
C ILE A 104 10.19 -9.89 -7.81
N GLU A 105 10.77 -8.86 -8.43
CA GLU A 105 11.37 -8.97 -9.76
C GLU A 105 12.55 -9.95 -9.77
N ALA A 106 13.28 -10.05 -8.65
CA ALA A 106 14.40 -10.98 -8.49
C ALA A 106 13.96 -12.39 -8.06
N ASN A 107 12.65 -12.68 -8.11
CA ASN A 107 12.08 -13.99 -7.73
C ASN A 107 12.29 -14.34 -6.25
N ALA A 108 12.37 -13.35 -5.38
CA ALA A 108 12.39 -13.60 -3.94
C ALA A 108 11.05 -14.20 -3.50
N TYR A 109 11.07 -14.90 -2.38
CA TYR A 109 9.89 -15.57 -1.87
C TYR A 109 8.83 -14.54 -1.44
N ALA A 110 7.73 -14.48 -2.19
CA ALA A 110 6.74 -13.42 -2.04
C ALA A 110 6.16 -13.32 -0.63
N ARG A 111 5.90 -14.46 0.02
CA ARG A 111 5.36 -14.46 1.38
C ARG A 111 6.28 -13.69 2.33
N ILE A 112 7.60 -13.91 2.22
CA ILE A 112 8.57 -13.22 3.07
C ILE A 112 8.63 -11.73 2.71
N VAL A 113 8.61 -11.39 1.42
CA VAL A 113 8.66 -9.99 0.97
C VAL A 113 7.48 -9.20 1.51
N PHE A 114 6.25 -9.73 1.37
CA PHE A 114 5.06 -9.04 1.84
C PHE A 114 4.94 -9.02 3.35
N LEU A 115 5.38 -10.07 4.03
CA LEU A 115 5.40 -10.08 5.49
C LEU A 115 6.36 -9.01 6.02
N ASP A 116 7.56 -8.93 5.46
CA ASP A 116 8.54 -7.92 5.85
C ASP A 116 7.98 -6.51 5.64
N PHE A 117 7.39 -6.27 4.47
CA PHE A 117 6.76 -4.98 4.19
C PHE A 117 5.66 -4.64 5.21
N ALA A 118 4.76 -5.60 5.46
CA ALA A 118 3.62 -5.36 6.36
C ALA A 118 4.08 -5.06 7.79
N LEU A 119 5.09 -5.79 8.28
CA LEU A 119 5.60 -5.57 9.64
C LEU A 119 6.31 -4.21 9.76
N LYS A 120 7.04 -3.80 8.73
CA LYS A 120 7.65 -2.46 8.71
C LYS A 120 6.58 -1.37 8.65
N LEU A 121 5.52 -1.60 7.89
CA LEU A 121 4.40 -0.66 7.81
C LEU A 121 3.76 -0.43 9.17
N VAL A 122 3.66 -1.47 10.01
CA VAL A 122 3.12 -1.32 11.38
C VAL A 122 3.86 -0.24 12.15
N LYS A 123 5.17 -0.14 11.96
CA LYS A 123 5.98 0.88 12.62
C LYS A 123 5.86 2.25 11.96
N LEU A 124 5.72 2.27 10.63
CA LEU A 124 5.74 3.52 9.86
C LEU A 124 4.42 4.29 9.89
N ILE A 125 3.29 3.59 9.99
CA ILE A 125 1.97 4.20 9.84
C ILE A 125 1.61 5.18 10.98
N ARG A 126 2.38 5.22 12.04
CA ARG A 126 2.10 6.04 13.22
C ARG A 126 2.72 7.44 13.19
#